data_d44a393613ed1e4d45353e52737c092d
#
_entry.id   d44a393613ed1e4d45353e52737c092d
#
_cell.length_a   1.000
_cell.length_b   1.000
_cell.length_c   1.000
_cell.angle_alpha   90.00
_cell.angle_beta   90.00
_cell.angle_gamma   90.00
#
_symmetry.space_group_name_H-M   'P 1'
#
loop_
_entity.id
_entity.type
_entity.pdbx_description
1 polymer ?
#
loop_
_entity_poly.entity_id
_entity_poly.type
_entity_poly.pdbx_seq_one_letter_code
_entity_poly.pdbx_strand_id
1 'polypeptide(L)'
;MEDSSSSRINTDNSIASQETAINTSPNFEINNPISPYLQKQIIKSIAQNLKDIIKVNIHNNQMKYVKHDIFYISRLPPISLEDYINRIFKNIKMNISSLIISIIYIDRFCELNGYILSLKNIHRIFLTACLLSIKFNEDVNLNTKYYANVAGITVQDLNNLEFFLIVNLEFSLFVESDIYQKYFEYFCKFNKNNDNKKEEKQK
;
A
#
# COMPACT_ATOMS: atom_id res chain seq x y z
N MET A 1 28.83 76.41 9.97
CA MET A 1 27.50 76.80 9.52
C MET A 1 26.89 75.58 8.94
N GLU A 2 26.03 75.04 9.74
CA GLU A 2 24.71 74.48 9.49
C GLU A 2 24.80 73.04 9.05
N ASP A 3 24.56 72.18 9.90
CA ASP A 3 23.35 71.72 10.56
C ASP A 3 22.62 70.70 9.64
N SER A 4 22.67 69.49 10.05
CA SER A 4 22.04 68.40 9.40
C SER A 4 21.31 67.52 10.38
N SER A 5 20.03 67.55 10.35
CA SER A 5 19.12 66.76 11.11
C SER A 5 19.06 65.30 10.62
N SER A 6 19.30 64.42 11.57
CA SER A 6 19.16 63.00 11.49
C SER A 6 17.67 62.60 11.42
N SER A 7 17.30 61.84 10.40
CA SER A 7 16.05 61.07 10.38
C SER A 7 16.34 59.60 10.49
N ARG A 8 16.01 59.01 11.64
CA ARG A 8 16.05 57.56 11.88
C ARG A 8 14.89 56.92 11.15
N ILE A 9 15.22 56.00 10.25
CA ILE A 9 14.25 55.10 9.65
C ILE A 9 14.23 53.83 10.51
N ASN A 10 13.13 53.64 11.22
CA ASN A 10 12.81 52.34 11.83
C ASN A 10 12.42 51.36 10.74
N THR A 11 13.25 50.38 10.54
CA THR A 11 12.88 49.18 9.76
C THR A 11 12.52 48.08 10.72
N ASP A 12 11.23 47.96 11.01
CA ASP A 12 10.67 46.77 11.61
C ASP A 12 10.75 45.64 10.62
N ASN A 13 11.79 44.83 10.75
CA ASN A 13 11.89 43.54 10.06
C ASN A 13 11.10 42.51 10.87
N SER A 14 9.81 42.40 10.61
CA SER A 14 9.05 41.20 10.91
C SER A 14 9.37 40.15 9.85
N ILE A 15 10.46 39.43 10.06
CA ILE A 15 10.72 38.18 9.37
C ILE A 15 9.70 37.19 9.93
N ALA A 16 8.58 37.02 9.21
CA ALA A 16 7.67 35.93 9.42
C ALA A 16 8.44 34.63 9.15
N SER A 17 8.71 33.93 10.23
CA SER A 17 9.24 32.58 10.20
C SER A 17 8.24 31.69 9.42
N GLN A 18 8.54 31.43 8.16
CA GLN A 18 7.92 30.32 7.46
C GLN A 18 8.46 29.05 8.13
N GLU A 19 7.71 28.54 9.08
CA GLU A 19 7.84 27.18 9.54
C GLU A 19 7.67 26.25 8.33
N THR A 20 8.79 25.72 7.87
CA THR A 20 8.80 24.58 6.96
C THR A 20 8.07 23.46 7.68
N ALA A 21 6.85 23.19 7.23
CA ALA A 21 6.10 22.02 7.65
C ALA A 21 6.98 20.78 7.34
N ILE A 22 7.60 20.25 8.39
CA ILE A 22 8.27 18.97 8.34
C ILE A 22 7.15 17.98 8.02
N ASN A 23 7.21 17.36 6.83
CA ASN A 23 6.35 16.27 6.41
C ASN A 23 6.58 15.06 7.35
N THR A 24 5.94 15.10 8.49
CA THR A 24 5.77 13.92 9.32
C THR A 24 4.75 13.03 8.61
N SER A 25 5.15 11.82 8.23
CA SER A 25 4.24 10.76 7.81
C SER A 25 3.06 10.75 8.78
N PRO A 26 1.81 10.71 8.29
CA PRO A 26 0.68 10.66 9.19
C PRO A 26 0.80 9.37 10.02
N ASN A 27 1.10 9.53 11.33
CA ASN A 27 0.99 8.43 12.28
C ASN A 27 -0.49 8.06 12.35
N PHE A 28 -0.89 7.03 11.60
CA PHE A 28 -2.22 6.43 11.67
C PHE A 28 -2.34 5.59 12.95
N GLU A 29 -2.01 6.17 14.09
CA GLU A 29 -2.38 5.61 15.37
C GLU A 29 -3.89 5.80 15.54
N ILE A 30 -4.63 4.80 15.07
CA ILE A 30 -5.94 4.54 15.63
C ILE A 30 -5.66 4.19 17.09
N ASN A 31 -5.94 5.08 18.03
CA ASN A 31 -5.67 4.98 19.46
C ASN A 31 -6.36 3.77 20.17
N ASN A 32 -6.96 2.86 19.42
CA ASN A 32 -7.45 1.57 19.87
C ASN A 32 -6.87 0.45 18.99
N PRO A 33 -6.26 -0.58 19.59
CA PRO A 33 -5.75 -1.71 18.82
C PRO A 33 -6.92 -2.35 18.06
N ILE A 34 -6.76 -2.44 16.74
CA ILE A 34 -7.76 -3.08 15.87
C ILE A 34 -7.97 -4.52 16.37
N SER A 35 -9.20 -4.88 16.68
CA SER A 35 -9.51 -6.21 17.22
C SER A 35 -9.06 -7.31 16.25
N PRO A 36 -8.62 -8.49 16.75
CA PRO A 36 -8.24 -9.61 15.89
C PRO A 36 -9.35 -10.04 14.92
N TYR A 37 -10.60 -9.87 15.34
CA TYR A 37 -11.76 -10.12 14.49
C TYR A 37 -11.79 -9.16 13.29
N LEU A 38 -11.66 -7.85 13.53
CA LEU A 38 -11.67 -6.85 12.48
C LEU A 38 -10.47 -7.00 11.53
N GLN A 39 -9.28 -7.35 12.07
CA GLN A 39 -8.12 -7.67 11.24
C GLN A 39 -8.43 -8.80 10.25
N LYS A 40 -9.01 -9.90 10.75
CA LYS A 40 -9.39 -11.04 9.90
C LYS A 40 -10.42 -10.64 8.84
N GLN A 41 -11.36 -9.79 9.19
CA GLN A 41 -12.38 -9.28 8.26
C GLN A 41 -11.75 -8.42 7.15
N ILE A 42 -10.84 -7.52 7.49
CA ILE A 42 -10.13 -6.67 6.52
C ILE A 42 -9.31 -7.53 5.56
N ILE A 43 -8.54 -8.51 6.07
CA ILE A 43 -7.74 -9.41 5.23
C ILE A 43 -8.63 -10.18 4.24
N LYS A 44 -9.76 -10.70 4.71
CA LYS A 44 -10.72 -11.41 3.86
C LYS A 44 -11.33 -10.50 2.80
N SER A 45 -11.66 -9.25 3.17
CA SER A 45 -12.16 -8.23 2.23
C SER A 45 -11.16 -7.93 1.14
N ILE A 46 -9.90 -7.71 1.50
CA ILE A 46 -8.80 -7.46 0.56
C ILE A 46 -8.64 -8.64 -0.40
N ALA A 47 -8.58 -9.86 0.13
CA ALA A 47 -8.43 -11.07 -0.68
C ALA A 47 -9.58 -11.23 -1.68
N GLN A 48 -10.82 -10.97 -1.25
CA GLN A 48 -11.98 -11.06 -2.12
C GLN A 48 -11.99 -9.96 -3.18
N ASN A 49 -11.67 -8.72 -2.81
CA ASN A 49 -11.59 -7.61 -3.74
C ASN A 49 -10.56 -7.88 -4.85
N LEU A 50 -9.35 -8.32 -4.50
CA LEU A 50 -8.32 -8.67 -5.49
C LEU A 50 -8.75 -9.84 -6.39
N LYS A 51 -9.44 -10.86 -5.84
CA LYS A 51 -10.00 -11.95 -6.64
C LYS A 51 -11.04 -11.45 -7.64
N ASP A 52 -11.87 -10.51 -7.24
CA ASP A 52 -12.95 -9.98 -8.10
C ASP A 52 -12.37 -9.09 -9.22
N ILE A 53 -11.36 -8.26 -8.93
CA ILE A 53 -10.62 -7.51 -9.94
C ILE A 53 -9.99 -8.46 -10.98
N ILE A 54 -9.31 -9.51 -10.53
CA ILE A 54 -8.68 -10.51 -11.42
C ILE A 54 -9.74 -11.21 -12.29
N LYS A 55 -10.90 -11.56 -11.73
CA LYS A 55 -12.01 -12.17 -12.50
C LYS A 55 -12.54 -11.23 -13.59
N VAL A 56 -12.72 -9.96 -13.26
CA VAL A 56 -13.15 -8.94 -14.23
C VAL A 56 -12.12 -8.79 -15.35
N ASN A 57 -10.83 -8.74 -15.02
CA ASN A 57 -9.75 -8.67 -16.00
C ASN A 57 -9.71 -9.89 -16.94
N ILE A 58 -9.96 -11.10 -16.42
CA ILE A 58 -10.06 -12.31 -17.21
C ILE A 58 -11.28 -12.24 -18.16
N HIS A 59 -12.45 -11.85 -17.63
CA HIS A 59 -13.68 -11.76 -18.40
C HIS A 59 -13.58 -10.77 -19.58
N ASN A 60 -12.90 -9.65 -19.35
CA ASN A 60 -12.70 -8.60 -20.35
C ASN A 60 -11.59 -8.91 -21.36
N ASN A 61 -11.02 -10.12 -21.36
CA ASN A 61 -9.87 -10.51 -22.20
C ASN A 61 -8.69 -9.53 -22.13
N GLN A 62 -8.54 -8.82 -21.01
CA GLN A 62 -7.46 -7.86 -20.79
C GLN A 62 -6.12 -8.51 -20.50
N MET A 63 -6.08 -9.85 -20.41
CA MET A 63 -4.88 -10.65 -20.12
C MET A 63 -3.89 -10.59 -21.28
N LYS A 64 -3.32 -9.44 -21.56
CA LYS A 64 -2.18 -9.35 -22.46
C LYS A 64 -0.94 -9.86 -21.73
N TYR A 65 -0.36 -10.95 -22.25
CA TYR A 65 0.97 -11.38 -21.82
C TYR A 65 1.98 -10.27 -22.14
N VAL A 66 2.46 -9.60 -21.10
CA VAL A 66 3.55 -8.65 -21.23
C VAL A 66 4.84 -9.45 -21.20
N LYS A 67 5.46 -9.62 -22.38
CA LYS A 67 6.79 -10.21 -22.49
C LYS A 67 7.75 -9.40 -21.61
N HIS A 68 8.37 -10.03 -20.59
CA HIS A 68 9.24 -9.39 -19.60
C HIS A 68 8.57 -8.73 -18.39
N ASP A 69 7.34 -9.12 -18.03
CA ASP A 69 6.76 -8.70 -16.75
C ASP A 69 7.57 -9.31 -15.59
N ILE A 70 8.25 -8.47 -14.83
CA ILE A 70 9.09 -8.88 -13.69
C ILE A 70 8.27 -9.56 -12.57
N PHE A 71 6.98 -9.22 -12.44
CA PHE A 71 6.08 -9.83 -11.47
C PHE A 71 5.48 -11.14 -11.93
N TYR A 72 5.67 -11.52 -13.21
CA TYR A 72 5.10 -12.74 -13.75
C TYR A 72 5.73 -14.00 -13.15
N ILE A 73 4.88 -14.97 -12.81
CA ILE A 73 5.29 -16.30 -12.37
C ILE A 73 4.81 -17.35 -13.37
N SER A 74 5.70 -18.24 -13.79
CA SER A 74 5.37 -19.32 -14.73
C SER A 74 4.44 -20.36 -14.12
N ARG A 75 4.65 -20.69 -12.83
CA ARG A 75 3.88 -21.68 -12.07
C ARG A 75 3.14 -21.00 -10.91
N LEU A 76 1.82 -21.20 -10.85
CA LEU A 76 1.01 -20.70 -9.74
C LEU A 76 1.38 -21.39 -8.43
N PRO A 77 1.49 -20.67 -7.31
CA PRO A 77 1.67 -21.28 -6.01
C PRO A 77 0.46 -22.16 -5.64
N PRO A 78 0.67 -23.30 -5.00
CA PRO A 78 -0.40 -24.19 -4.55
C PRO A 78 -1.08 -23.66 -3.26
N ILE A 79 -1.43 -22.38 -3.24
CA ILE A 79 -2.02 -21.69 -2.10
C ILE A 79 -3.10 -20.72 -2.62
N SER A 80 -4.20 -20.59 -1.89
CA SER A 80 -5.20 -19.58 -2.24
C SER A 80 -4.66 -18.17 -2.01
N LEU A 81 -5.18 -17.17 -2.75
CA LEU A 81 -4.76 -15.79 -2.55
C LEU A 81 -5.04 -15.30 -1.11
N GLU A 82 -6.14 -15.74 -0.51
CA GLU A 82 -6.47 -15.41 0.88
C GLU A 82 -5.46 -15.99 1.87
N ASP A 83 -5.10 -17.27 1.71
CA ASP A 83 -4.11 -17.92 2.57
C ASP A 83 -2.72 -17.30 2.36
N TYR A 84 -2.39 -16.91 1.11
CA TYR A 84 -1.15 -16.21 0.81
C TYR A 84 -1.08 -14.86 1.54
N ILE A 85 -2.13 -14.04 1.47
CA ILE A 85 -2.22 -12.76 2.17
C ILE A 85 -2.09 -12.96 3.68
N ASN A 86 -2.83 -13.93 4.25
CA ASN A 86 -2.74 -14.28 5.67
C ASN A 86 -1.32 -14.71 6.07
N ARG A 87 -0.67 -15.52 5.23
CA ARG A 87 0.70 -15.99 5.46
C ARG A 87 1.68 -14.81 5.48
N ILE A 88 1.60 -13.93 4.47
CA ILE A 88 2.48 -12.74 4.41
C ILE A 88 2.23 -11.85 5.62
N PHE A 89 0.99 -11.48 5.89
CA PHE A 89 0.62 -10.62 7.01
C PHE A 89 1.17 -11.11 8.36
N LYS A 90 1.01 -12.41 8.64
CA LYS A 90 1.48 -13.01 9.90
C LYS A 90 2.99 -13.11 9.99
N ASN A 91 3.66 -13.56 8.92
CA ASN A 91 5.09 -13.82 8.98
C ASN A 91 5.92 -12.54 8.99
N ILE A 92 5.50 -11.51 8.26
CA ILE A 92 6.23 -10.23 8.26
C ILE A 92 5.77 -9.28 9.37
N LYS A 93 4.80 -9.70 10.19
CA LYS A 93 4.29 -8.96 11.37
C LYS A 93 3.90 -7.51 11.05
N MET A 94 3.33 -7.29 9.88
CA MET A 94 2.92 -5.95 9.46
C MET A 94 1.65 -5.47 10.16
N ASN A 95 1.49 -4.16 10.26
CA ASN A 95 0.29 -3.51 10.75
C ASN A 95 -0.84 -3.56 9.71
N ILE A 96 -2.09 -3.47 10.16
CA ILE A 96 -3.24 -3.34 9.25
C ILE A 96 -3.14 -2.07 8.40
N SER A 97 -2.60 -0.99 8.95
CA SER A 97 -2.38 0.25 8.20
C SER A 97 -1.46 0.02 7.01
N SER A 98 -0.32 -0.63 7.23
CA SER A 98 0.63 -0.96 6.16
C SER A 98 0.02 -1.93 5.14
N LEU A 99 -0.83 -2.86 5.58
CA LEU A 99 -1.56 -3.75 4.67
C LEU A 99 -2.51 -2.96 3.74
N ILE A 100 -3.26 -2.00 4.27
CA ILE A 100 -4.15 -1.15 3.48
C ILE A 100 -3.35 -0.26 2.53
N ILE A 101 -2.27 0.36 3.01
CA ILE A 101 -1.37 1.17 2.20
C ILE A 101 -0.76 0.35 1.05
N SER A 102 -0.43 -0.93 1.28
CA SER A 102 0.06 -1.80 0.21
C SER A 102 -0.96 -1.99 -0.92
N ILE A 103 -2.25 -2.01 -0.62
CA ILE A 103 -3.31 -2.06 -1.64
C ILE A 103 -3.40 -0.74 -2.39
N ILE A 104 -3.28 0.39 -1.69
CA ILE A 104 -3.23 1.72 -2.34
C ILE A 104 -2.04 1.82 -3.31
N TYR A 105 -0.88 1.26 -2.95
CA TYR A 105 0.27 1.21 -3.86
C TYR A 105 0.01 0.33 -5.08
N ILE A 106 -0.66 -0.81 -4.92
CA ILE A 106 -1.04 -1.69 -6.04
C ILE A 106 -1.99 -0.95 -6.99
N ASP A 107 -3.03 -0.29 -6.47
CA ASP A 107 -4.00 0.45 -7.28
C ASP A 107 -3.32 1.60 -8.02
N ARG A 108 -2.49 2.40 -7.32
CA ARG A 108 -1.71 3.48 -7.91
C ARG A 108 -0.77 2.99 -9.01
N PHE A 109 -0.07 1.87 -8.77
CA PHE A 109 0.79 1.25 -9.77
C PHE A 109 0.02 0.80 -11.01
N CYS A 110 -1.14 0.16 -10.82
CA CYS A 110 -2.01 -0.26 -11.93
C CYS A 110 -2.52 0.92 -12.73
N GLU A 111 -2.93 1.99 -12.06
CA GLU A 111 -3.44 3.21 -12.70
C GLU A 111 -2.36 3.93 -13.51
N LEU A 112 -1.20 4.21 -12.90
CA LEU A 112 -0.09 4.91 -13.54
C LEU A 112 0.47 4.18 -14.76
N ASN A 113 0.50 2.85 -14.72
CA ASN A 113 1.17 2.04 -15.74
C ASN A 113 0.22 1.28 -16.67
N GLY A 114 -1.10 1.45 -16.52
CA GLY A 114 -2.08 0.61 -17.23
C GLY A 114 -1.88 -0.88 -16.95
N TYR A 115 -1.39 -1.22 -15.74
CA TYR A 115 -0.98 -2.57 -15.40
C TYR A 115 -2.19 -3.42 -15.00
N ILE A 116 -2.24 -4.65 -15.49
CA ILE A 116 -3.39 -5.54 -15.33
C ILE A 116 -3.06 -6.67 -14.36
N LEU A 117 -3.78 -6.71 -13.24
CA LEU A 117 -3.65 -7.77 -12.26
C LEU A 117 -4.19 -9.10 -12.77
N SER A 118 -3.43 -10.15 -12.49
CA SER A 118 -3.73 -11.53 -12.86
C SER A 118 -3.26 -12.48 -11.78
N LEU A 119 -3.70 -13.76 -11.85
CA LEU A 119 -3.18 -14.81 -10.97
C LEU A 119 -1.66 -15.01 -11.12
N LYS A 120 -1.10 -14.65 -12.28
CA LYS A 120 0.33 -14.83 -12.59
C LYS A 120 1.24 -13.74 -12.04
N ASN A 121 0.69 -12.60 -11.58
CA ASN A 121 1.52 -11.48 -11.09
C ASN A 121 1.15 -11.01 -9.67
N ILE A 122 -0.08 -11.23 -9.24
CA ILE A 122 -0.60 -10.68 -7.97
C ILE A 122 0.26 -11.06 -6.74
N HIS A 123 0.81 -12.27 -6.68
CA HIS A 123 1.58 -12.72 -5.53
C HIS A 123 2.85 -11.90 -5.33
N ARG A 124 3.60 -11.65 -6.42
CA ARG A 124 4.84 -10.86 -6.36
C ARG A 124 4.55 -9.38 -6.14
N ILE A 125 3.56 -8.82 -6.83
CA ILE A 125 3.15 -7.41 -6.64
C ILE A 125 2.73 -7.17 -5.20
N PHE A 126 1.83 -8.01 -4.67
CA PHE A 126 1.33 -7.89 -3.30
C PHE A 126 2.46 -7.93 -2.26
N LEU A 127 3.36 -8.92 -2.37
CA LEU A 127 4.52 -9.01 -1.50
C LEU A 127 5.37 -7.75 -1.54
N THR A 128 5.68 -7.27 -2.75
CA THR A 128 6.55 -6.11 -2.95
C THR A 128 5.92 -4.83 -2.42
N ALA A 129 4.61 -4.66 -2.63
CA ALA A 129 3.86 -3.53 -2.09
C ALA A 129 3.80 -3.56 -0.56
N CYS A 130 3.64 -4.74 0.06
CA CYS A 130 3.73 -4.91 1.51
C CYS A 130 5.12 -4.52 2.02
N LEU A 131 6.19 -4.95 1.35
CA LEU A 131 7.56 -4.60 1.73
C LEU A 131 7.81 -3.10 1.67
N LEU A 132 7.41 -2.43 0.60
CA LEU A 132 7.53 -0.98 0.46
C LEU A 132 6.71 -0.25 1.53
N SER A 133 5.49 -0.70 1.79
CA SER A 133 4.63 -0.09 2.80
C SER A 133 5.23 -0.18 4.20
N ILE A 134 5.78 -1.34 4.59
CA ILE A 134 6.45 -1.50 5.88
C ILE A 134 7.68 -0.60 5.97
N LYS A 135 8.56 -0.64 4.97
CA LYS A 135 9.80 0.15 4.98
C LYS A 135 9.56 1.65 5.04
N PHE A 136 8.44 2.12 4.51
CA PHE A 136 8.11 3.55 4.49
C PHE A 136 7.31 4.01 5.72
N ASN A 137 6.45 3.15 6.29
CA ASN A 137 5.50 3.56 7.32
C ASN A 137 5.73 2.94 8.70
N GLU A 138 6.61 1.95 8.82
CA GLU A 138 6.86 1.27 10.10
C GLU A 138 8.33 1.41 10.51
N ASP A 139 8.57 1.58 11.80
CA ASP A 139 9.92 1.63 12.38
C ASP A 139 10.55 0.23 12.52
N VAL A 140 9.90 -0.80 11.96
CA VAL A 140 10.36 -2.19 12.03
C VAL A 140 11.42 -2.45 10.98
N ASN A 141 12.65 -2.60 11.42
CA ASN A 141 13.77 -2.86 10.53
C ASN A 141 14.06 -4.37 10.42
N LEU A 142 13.25 -5.11 9.67
CA LEU A 142 13.54 -6.49 9.33
C LEU A 142 14.52 -6.56 8.15
N ASN A 143 15.47 -7.50 8.24
CA ASN A 143 16.45 -7.72 7.18
C ASN A 143 15.77 -8.20 5.89
N THR A 144 16.16 -7.66 4.73
CA THR A 144 15.66 -8.06 3.39
C THR A 144 15.73 -9.57 3.18
N LYS A 145 16.76 -10.24 3.73
CA LYS A 145 16.89 -11.71 3.68
C LYS A 145 15.72 -12.43 4.37
N TYR A 146 15.19 -11.86 5.46
CA TYR A 146 14.02 -12.41 6.14
C TYR A 146 12.78 -12.34 5.23
N TYR A 147 12.53 -11.21 4.61
CA TYR A 147 11.42 -11.06 3.67
C TYR A 147 11.54 -11.99 2.46
N ALA A 148 12.72 -12.09 1.88
CA ALA A 148 13.00 -13.01 0.78
C ALA A 148 12.72 -14.47 1.14
N ASN A 149 13.11 -14.90 2.34
CA ASN A 149 12.82 -16.23 2.86
C ASN A 149 11.31 -16.48 3.05
N VAL A 150 10.58 -15.51 3.62
CA VAL A 150 9.12 -15.61 3.77
C VAL A 150 8.43 -15.74 2.41
N ALA A 151 8.95 -15.03 1.42
CA ALA A 151 8.44 -15.06 0.05
C ALA A 151 8.84 -16.31 -0.74
N GLY A 152 9.91 -16.99 -0.34
CA GLY A 152 10.48 -18.11 -1.09
C GLY A 152 11.17 -17.69 -2.38
N ILE A 153 11.78 -16.48 -2.40
CA ILE A 153 12.56 -15.94 -3.53
C ILE A 153 13.94 -15.52 -3.08
N THR A 154 14.82 -15.22 -4.03
CA THR A 154 16.16 -14.72 -3.70
C THR A 154 16.11 -13.27 -3.23
N VAL A 155 17.13 -12.84 -2.46
CA VAL A 155 17.28 -11.42 -2.07
C VAL A 155 17.42 -10.54 -3.30
N GLN A 156 18.15 -11.03 -4.31
CA GLN A 156 18.34 -10.30 -5.57
C GLN A 156 17.01 -10.07 -6.30
N ASP A 157 16.18 -11.12 -6.41
CA ASP A 157 14.84 -11.00 -7.03
C ASP A 157 13.99 -10.00 -6.25
N LEU A 158 13.98 -10.09 -4.92
CA LEU A 158 13.19 -9.18 -4.09
C LEU A 158 13.63 -7.72 -4.27
N ASN A 159 14.94 -7.45 -4.28
CA ASN A 159 15.48 -6.11 -4.51
C ASN A 159 15.10 -5.57 -5.92
N ASN A 160 15.15 -6.43 -6.93
CA ASN A 160 14.74 -6.05 -8.29
C ASN A 160 13.24 -5.72 -8.37
N LEU A 161 12.39 -6.52 -7.72
CA LEU A 161 10.95 -6.26 -7.65
C LEU A 161 10.65 -4.96 -6.91
N GLU A 162 11.32 -4.72 -5.79
CA GLU A 162 11.16 -3.51 -4.98
C GLU A 162 11.58 -2.26 -5.77
N PHE A 163 12.77 -2.31 -6.39
CA PHE A 163 13.26 -1.21 -7.22
C PHE A 163 12.32 -0.91 -8.39
N PHE A 164 11.86 -1.96 -9.07
CA PHE A 164 10.91 -1.79 -10.17
C PHE A 164 9.61 -1.14 -9.71
N LEU A 165 9.04 -1.60 -8.60
CA LEU A 165 7.78 -1.06 -8.09
C LEU A 165 7.91 0.41 -7.67
N ILE A 166 8.96 0.77 -6.92
CA ILE A 166 9.14 2.14 -6.43
C ILE A 166 9.37 3.14 -7.56
N VAL A 167 10.13 2.76 -8.60
CA VAL A 167 10.37 3.60 -9.77
C VAL A 167 9.07 3.83 -10.55
N ASN A 168 8.26 2.78 -10.73
CA ASN A 168 6.98 2.88 -11.45
C ASN A 168 5.84 3.47 -10.61
N LEU A 169 6.05 3.67 -9.30
CA LEU A 169 5.24 4.52 -8.44
C LEU A 169 5.73 5.98 -8.44
N GLU A 170 6.74 6.30 -9.26
CA GLU A 170 7.36 7.64 -9.31
C GLU A 170 7.83 8.11 -7.91
N PHE A 171 8.28 7.18 -7.06
CA PHE A 171 8.63 7.41 -5.66
C PHE A 171 7.51 8.03 -4.80
N SER A 172 6.27 8.04 -5.29
CA SER A 172 5.11 8.59 -4.60
C SER A 172 4.56 7.60 -3.58
N LEU A 173 5.24 7.48 -2.42
CA LEU A 173 4.86 6.55 -1.35
C LEU A 173 3.98 7.19 -0.27
N PHE A 174 3.93 8.51 -0.20
CA PHE A 174 3.07 9.19 0.75
C PHE A 174 1.58 8.95 0.42
N VAL A 175 0.80 8.62 1.44
CA VAL A 175 -0.64 8.41 1.33
C VAL A 175 -1.35 9.41 2.23
N GLU A 176 -2.17 10.25 1.63
CA GLU A 176 -3.01 11.21 2.33
C GLU A 176 -4.00 10.50 3.28
N SER A 177 -4.28 11.17 4.40
CA SER A 177 -5.15 10.64 5.46
C SER A 177 -6.55 10.29 4.96
N ASP A 178 -7.12 11.12 4.11
CA ASP A 178 -8.45 10.94 3.53
C ASP A 178 -8.50 9.77 2.55
N ILE A 179 -7.43 9.55 1.77
CA ILE A 179 -7.30 8.39 0.88
C ILE A 179 -7.23 7.11 1.72
N TYR A 180 -6.35 7.08 2.73
CA TYR A 180 -6.27 5.94 3.64
C TYR A 180 -7.63 5.63 4.28
N GLN A 181 -8.32 6.65 4.81
CA GLN A 181 -9.60 6.47 5.48
C GLN A 181 -10.67 5.88 4.55
N LYS A 182 -10.72 6.30 3.28
CA LYS A 182 -11.63 5.74 2.27
C LYS A 182 -11.41 4.24 2.07
N TYR A 183 -10.15 3.81 1.94
CA TYR A 183 -9.80 2.38 1.78
C TYR A 183 -10.11 1.58 3.04
N PHE A 184 -9.76 2.11 4.21
CA PHE A 184 -10.06 1.48 5.49
C PHE A 184 -11.57 1.23 5.65
N GLU A 185 -12.39 2.25 5.44
CA GLU A 185 -13.85 2.13 5.53
C GLU A 185 -14.42 1.16 4.49
N TYR A 186 -13.91 1.19 3.26
CA TYR A 186 -14.31 0.27 2.22
C TYR A 186 -14.09 -1.19 2.66
N PHE A 187 -12.91 -1.53 3.14
CA PHE A 187 -12.61 -2.89 3.56
C PHE A 187 -13.34 -3.32 4.84
N CYS A 188 -13.65 -2.38 5.73
CA CYS A 188 -14.49 -2.65 6.90
C CYS A 188 -15.95 -2.96 6.53
N LYS A 189 -16.50 -2.28 5.51
CA LYS A 189 -17.91 -2.42 5.09
C LYS A 189 -18.14 -3.59 4.11
N PHE A 190 -17.13 -3.96 3.36
CA PHE A 190 -17.22 -4.92 2.25
C PHE A 190 -17.81 -6.28 2.65
N ASN A 191 -17.45 -6.80 3.81
CA ASN A 191 -17.96 -8.09 4.27
C ASN A 191 -19.42 -8.04 4.76
N LYS A 192 -19.86 -6.94 5.36
CA LYS A 192 -21.26 -6.81 5.83
C LYS A 192 -22.25 -6.99 4.69
N ASN A 193 -21.93 -6.47 3.52
CA ASN A 193 -22.77 -6.57 2.32
C ASN A 193 -22.77 -7.96 1.69
N ASN A 194 -21.68 -8.73 1.81
CA ASN A 194 -21.57 -10.06 1.25
C ASN A 194 -22.23 -11.13 2.15
N ASP A 195 -22.24 -10.93 3.44
CA ASP A 195 -22.93 -11.84 4.37
C ASP A 195 -24.46 -11.68 4.22
N ASN A 196 -24.97 -10.46 4.11
CA ASN A 196 -26.40 -10.21 3.83
C ASN A 196 -26.87 -10.82 2.50
N LYS A 197 -26.08 -10.75 1.43
CA LYS A 197 -26.41 -11.38 0.14
C LYS A 197 -26.41 -12.90 0.15
N LYS A 198 -25.74 -13.54 1.11
CA LYS A 198 -25.77 -15.00 1.28
C LYS A 198 -27.00 -15.45 2.03
N GLU A 199 -27.47 -14.68 3.00
CA GLU A 199 -28.70 -14.98 3.76
C GLU A 199 -29.95 -14.81 2.88
N GLU A 200 -29.97 -13.84 1.97
CA GLU A 200 -31.07 -13.65 1.01
C GLU A 200 -31.18 -14.76 -0.06
N LYS A 201 -30.08 -15.45 -0.36
CA LYS A 201 -30.08 -16.58 -1.34
C LYS A 201 -30.42 -17.94 -0.73
N GLN A 202 -30.56 -18.02 0.60
CA GLN A 202 -30.92 -19.24 1.33
C GLN A 202 -32.38 -19.22 1.81
N LYS A 203 -33.10 -18.16 1.52
CA LYS A 203 -34.57 -18.05 1.70
C LYS A 203 -35.25 -18.19 0.36
#